data_bdfdf73d17afbf113bf7c92ef97eaedb
#
_entry.id   bdfdf73d17afbf113bf7c92ef97eaedb
#
_cell.length_a   1.000
_cell.length_b   1.000
_cell.length_c   1.000
_cell.angle_alpha   90.00
_cell.angle_beta   90.00
_cell.angle_gamma   90.00
#
_symmetry.space_group_name_H-M   'P 1'
#
loop_
_entity.id
_entity.type
_entity.pdbx_description
1 polymer ?
#
loop_
_entity_poly.entity_id
_entity_poly.type
_entity_poly.pdbx_seq_one_letter_code
_entity_poly.pdbx_strand_id
1 'polypeptide(L)'
;IRKEYYIGLVVDRASGRVVMMASEEGGTEIEEVAAKTPEKIFKEVIDPLTGLTGFQARRLAYAINIPTELVNKDASFMTALYRAFVDKDCSIAEINPLVVTGDGEVMALDAKLNFDSNALFRHKDIVELRDLDEEDEKEIKAYKYDLSYIALDGNIGCMVNGAGLAMATMDIIKYYGGEPANFLDVGGGATTEKVTEAFKIILSDEKVKGIFVNIFGG
;
A
#
# COMPACT_ATOMS: atom_id res chain seq x y z
N ILE A 1 -25.15 -0.22 12.54
CA ILE A 1 -24.05 0.76 12.62
C ILE A 1 -24.64 2.06 13.14
N ARG A 2 -24.01 2.67 14.15
CA ARG A 2 -24.36 3.98 14.69
C ARG A 2 -23.57 5.08 14.01
N LYS A 3 -22.25 4.87 13.85
CA LYS A 3 -21.32 5.82 13.23
C LYS A 3 -20.13 5.08 12.64
N GLU A 4 -19.58 5.65 11.57
CA GLU A 4 -18.40 5.19 10.85
C GLU A 4 -17.25 6.16 11.09
N TYR A 5 -16.04 5.63 11.20
CA TYR A 5 -14.81 6.36 11.44
C TYR A 5 -13.70 5.83 10.53
N TYR A 6 -12.68 6.64 10.34
CA TYR A 6 -11.46 6.28 9.68
C TYR A 6 -10.31 6.13 10.69
N ILE A 7 -9.53 5.05 10.59
CA ILE A 7 -8.26 4.87 11.29
C ILE A 7 -7.22 4.38 10.30
N GLY A 8 -6.06 5.05 10.23
CA GLY A 8 -4.97 4.66 9.36
C GLY A 8 -3.60 4.76 10.03
N LEU A 9 -2.69 3.90 9.61
CA LEU A 9 -1.27 3.91 9.96
C LEU A 9 -0.44 3.92 8.68
N VAL A 10 0.52 4.82 8.63
CA VAL A 10 1.47 4.93 7.52
C VAL A 10 2.86 5.27 8.04
N VAL A 11 3.88 4.95 7.25
CA VAL A 11 5.21 5.50 7.47
C VAL A 11 5.29 6.87 6.81
N ASP A 12 5.30 7.94 7.59
CA ASP A 12 5.48 9.29 7.09
C ASP A 12 6.94 9.52 6.66
N ARG A 13 7.13 9.78 5.38
CA ARG A 13 8.46 9.96 4.78
C ARG A 13 9.18 11.22 5.26
N ALA A 14 8.41 12.25 5.63
CA ALA A 14 9.00 13.52 6.07
C ALA A 14 9.62 13.41 7.47
N SER A 15 8.95 12.73 8.39
CA SER A 15 9.44 12.51 9.75
C SER A 15 10.25 11.21 9.91
N GLY A 16 10.14 10.27 8.96
CA GLY A 16 10.72 8.92 9.06
C GLY A 16 10.09 8.09 10.19
N ARG A 17 8.84 8.40 10.58
CA ARG A 17 8.15 7.76 11.71
C ARG A 17 6.80 7.22 11.29
N VAL A 18 6.31 6.27 12.07
CA VAL A 18 4.93 5.80 11.94
C VAL A 18 4.00 6.90 12.45
N VAL A 19 2.97 7.20 11.67
CA VAL A 19 1.92 8.16 12.03
C VAL A 19 0.59 7.44 12.02
N MET A 20 -0.15 7.55 13.12
CA MET A 20 -1.54 7.15 13.17
C MET A 20 -2.43 8.33 12.84
N MET A 21 -3.37 8.12 11.96
CA MET A 21 -4.38 9.10 11.55
C MET A 21 -5.76 8.60 11.95
N ALA A 22 -6.64 9.52 12.31
CA ALA A 22 -8.02 9.23 12.62
C ALA A 22 -8.94 10.36 12.14
N SER A 23 -10.15 10.01 11.69
CA SER A 23 -11.18 10.96 11.26
C SER A 23 -12.58 10.45 11.59
N GLU A 24 -13.52 11.40 11.75
CA GLU A 24 -14.97 11.10 11.82
C GLU A 24 -15.57 10.75 10.45
N GLU A 25 -14.84 11.01 9.37
CA GLU A 25 -15.27 10.80 7.99
C GLU A 25 -14.91 9.37 7.55
N GLY A 26 -15.50 8.38 8.20
CA GLY A 26 -15.38 6.97 7.82
C GLY A 26 -16.27 6.62 6.63
N GLY A 27 -15.90 5.54 5.91
CA GLY A 27 -16.65 5.09 4.72
C GLY A 27 -16.52 5.99 3.50
N THR A 28 -15.56 6.92 3.50
CA THR A 28 -15.25 7.84 2.39
C THR A 28 -13.77 7.75 2.03
N GLU A 29 -13.42 8.20 0.81
CA GLU A 29 -12.02 8.30 0.38
C GLU A 29 -11.28 9.33 1.24
N ILE A 30 -10.30 8.87 2.03
CA ILE A 30 -9.57 9.75 2.96
C ILE A 30 -8.76 10.83 2.23
N GLU A 31 -8.33 10.55 1.00
CA GLU A 31 -7.64 11.51 0.13
C GLU A 31 -8.52 12.71 -0.21
N GLU A 32 -9.81 12.50 -0.40
CA GLU A 32 -10.75 13.60 -0.60
C GLU A 32 -10.91 14.44 0.66
N VAL A 33 -10.98 13.79 1.83
CA VAL A 33 -11.03 14.49 3.13
C VAL A 33 -9.76 15.30 3.34
N ALA A 34 -8.58 14.71 3.03
CA ALA A 34 -7.29 15.39 3.14
C ALA A 34 -7.18 16.62 2.22
N ALA A 35 -7.78 16.55 1.02
CA ALA A 35 -7.78 17.66 0.06
C ALA A 35 -8.79 18.77 0.39
N LYS A 36 -9.98 18.41 0.87
CA LYS A 36 -11.09 19.35 1.07
C LYS A 36 -11.18 19.90 2.49
N THR A 37 -10.91 19.05 3.49
CA THR A 37 -11.10 19.35 4.93
C THR A 37 -10.00 18.69 5.78
N PRO A 38 -8.70 19.05 5.56
CA PRO A 38 -7.57 18.41 6.24
C PRO A 38 -7.63 18.55 7.76
N GLU A 39 -8.33 19.53 8.28
CA GLU A 39 -8.54 19.75 9.73
C GLU A 39 -9.39 18.65 10.39
N LYS A 40 -10.09 17.83 9.62
CA LYS A 40 -10.84 16.68 10.11
C LYS A 40 -9.99 15.42 10.29
N ILE A 41 -8.73 15.46 9.86
CA ILE A 41 -7.78 14.35 10.03
C ILE A 41 -6.83 14.68 11.19
N PHE A 42 -7.01 13.97 12.28
CA PHE A 42 -6.14 14.06 13.45
C PHE A 42 -4.97 13.10 13.32
N LYS A 43 -3.78 13.52 13.74
CA LYS A 43 -2.54 12.76 13.56
C LYS A 43 -1.76 12.64 14.85
N GLU A 44 -1.18 11.46 15.09
CA GLU A 44 -0.22 11.17 16.16
C GLU A 44 1.04 10.60 15.55
N VAL A 45 2.15 11.33 15.75
CA VAL A 45 3.49 10.83 15.41
C VAL A 45 3.94 9.90 16.52
N ILE A 46 4.31 8.68 16.16
CA ILE A 46 4.66 7.64 17.13
C ILE A 46 6.18 7.55 17.24
N ASP A 47 6.68 7.66 18.47
CA ASP A 47 8.09 7.43 18.73
C ASP A 47 8.38 5.91 18.72
N PRO A 48 9.36 5.44 17.92
CA PRO A 48 9.64 4.01 17.81
C PRO A 48 10.14 3.35 19.11
N LEU A 49 10.65 4.13 20.06
CA LEU A 49 11.12 3.60 21.34
C LEU A 49 9.98 3.35 22.33
N THR A 50 8.95 4.19 22.31
CA THR A 50 7.81 4.08 23.21
C THR A 50 6.60 3.38 22.60
N GLY A 51 6.54 3.35 21.26
CA GLY A 51 5.37 2.91 20.53
C GLY A 51 4.17 3.86 20.72
N LEU A 52 3.01 3.44 20.25
CA LEU A 52 1.75 4.13 20.46
C LEU A 52 1.37 4.05 21.95
N THR A 53 1.40 5.18 22.63
CA THR A 53 1.01 5.25 24.05
C THR A 53 -0.51 5.31 24.20
N GLY A 54 -1.01 4.74 25.30
CA GLY A 54 -2.45 4.79 25.61
C GLY A 54 -3.00 6.22 25.73
N PHE A 55 -2.15 7.19 26.04
CA PHE A 55 -2.52 8.61 26.02
C PHE A 55 -2.79 9.11 24.60
N GLN A 56 -1.90 8.82 23.67
CA GLN A 56 -2.05 9.21 22.25
C GLN A 56 -3.31 8.57 21.64
N ALA A 57 -3.50 7.26 21.86
CA ALA A 57 -4.69 6.57 21.36
C ALA A 57 -5.99 7.18 21.89
N ARG A 58 -6.08 7.47 23.19
CA ARG A 58 -7.26 8.14 23.77
C ARG A 58 -7.42 9.57 23.24
N ARG A 59 -6.32 10.30 23.02
CA ARG A 59 -6.38 11.64 22.43
C ARG A 59 -7.00 11.63 21.05
N LEU A 60 -6.62 10.67 20.19
CA LEU A 60 -7.25 10.49 18.88
C LEU A 60 -8.74 10.11 19.02
N ALA A 61 -9.07 9.14 19.89
CA ALA A 61 -10.46 8.73 20.12
C ALA A 61 -11.37 9.90 20.51
N TYR A 62 -10.89 10.76 21.41
CA TYR A 62 -11.62 11.98 21.78
C TYR A 62 -11.70 12.99 20.63
N ALA A 63 -10.61 13.16 19.87
CA ALA A 63 -10.55 14.12 18.76
C ALA A 63 -11.56 13.78 17.64
N ILE A 64 -11.81 12.48 17.40
CA ILE A 64 -12.81 12.01 16.43
C ILE A 64 -14.19 11.75 17.05
N ASN A 65 -14.45 12.28 18.26
CA ASN A 65 -15.73 12.19 18.97
C ASN A 65 -16.25 10.73 19.15
N ILE A 66 -15.36 9.80 19.46
CA ILE A 66 -15.79 8.47 19.94
C ILE A 66 -16.58 8.66 21.24
N PRO A 67 -17.75 7.99 21.41
CA PRO A 67 -18.51 8.05 22.67
C PRO A 67 -17.62 7.76 23.87
N THR A 68 -17.74 8.59 24.93
CA THR A 68 -16.81 8.55 26.07
C THR A 68 -16.69 7.16 26.72
N GLU A 69 -17.79 6.41 26.76
CA GLU A 69 -17.85 5.04 27.28
C GLU A 69 -17.06 4.03 26.41
N LEU A 70 -16.80 4.37 25.14
CA LEU A 70 -16.10 3.50 24.19
C LEU A 70 -14.64 3.90 23.96
N VAL A 71 -14.19 5.06 24.45
CA VAL A 71 -12.83 5.57 24.24
C VAL A 71 -11.75 4.55 24.61
N ASN A 72 -11.92 3.81 25.70
CA ASN A 72 -10.93 2.80 26.10
C ASN A 72 -10.94 1.56 25.19
N LYS A 73 -12.11 1.18 24.65
CA LYS A 73 -12.21 0.09 23.65
C LYS A 73 -11.51 0.50 22.35
N ASP A 74 -11.79 1.71 21.86
CA ASP A 74 -11.19 2.27 20.67
C ASP A 74 -9.67 2.44 20.82
N ALA A 75 -9.21 2.99 21.94
CA ALA A 75 -7.79 3.10 22.22
C ALA A 75 -7.07 1.73 22.30
N SER A 76 -7.75 0.70 22.80
CA SER A 76 -7.22 -0.67 22.76
C SER A 76 -7.16 -1.23 21.35
N PHE A 77 -8.17 -0.96 20.51
CA PHE A 77 -8.18 -1.30 19.10
C PHE A 77 -7.02 -0.62 18.34
N MET A 78 -6.86 0.70 18.49
CA MET A 78 -5.75 1.46 17.90
C MET A 78 -4.39 0.90 18.30
N THR A 79 -4.23 0.54 19.59
CA THR A 79 -2.98 -0.04 20.09
C THR A 79 -2.71 -1.43 19.49
N ALA A 80 -3.74 -2.25 19.32
CA ALA A 80 -3.63 -3.56 18.69
C ALA A 80 -3.28 -3.43 17.20
N LEU A 81 -3.91 -2.50 16.48
CA LEU A 81 -3.63 -2.21 15.08
C LEU A 81 -2.17 -1.73 14.90
N TYR A 82 -1.70 -0.84 15.79
CA TYR A 82 -0.30 -0.40 15.76
C TYR A 82 0.68 -1.57 15.97
N ARG A 83 0.39 -2.48 16.91
CA ARG A 83 1.21 -3.68 17.11
C ARG A 83 1.22 -4.56 15.86
N ALA A 84 0.06 -4.83 15.28
CA ALA A 84 -0.02 -5.60 14.04
C ALA A 84 0.79 -4.93 12.91
N PHE A 85 0.70 -3.60 12.79
CA PHE A 85 1.44 -2.81 11.81
C PHE A 85 2.96 -3.01 11.96
N VAL A 86 3.50 -2.88 13.18
CA VAL A 86 4.93 -3.02 13.44
C VAL A 86 5.38 -4.48 13.38
N ASP A 87 4.64 -5.39 14.02
CA ASP A 87 5.02 -6.80 14.14
C ASP A 87 4.99 -7.53 12.79
N LYS A 88 4.20 -7.03 11.82
CA LYS A 88 4.05 -7.61 10.47
C LYS A 88 4.73 -6.80 9.37
N ASP A 89 5.51 -5.79 9.74
CA ASP A 89 6.17 -4.89 8.77
C ASP A 89 5.21 -4.32 7.74
N CYS A 90 4.09 -3.79 8.19
CA CYS A 90 3.16 -3.12 7.30
C CYS A 90 3.73 -1.78 6.83
N SER A 91 3.45 -1.43 5.59
CA SER A 91 3.69 -0.08 5.04
C SER A 91 2.45 0.80 5.16
N ILE A 92 1.27 0.19 5.11
CA ILE A 92 -0.04 0.82 5.32
C ILE A 92 -0.90 -0.16 6.12
N ALA A 93 -1.67 0.36 7.08
CA ALA A 93 -2.81 -0.32 7.66
C ALA A 93 -3.95 0.69 7.77
N GLU A 94 -5.07 0.38 7.14
CA GLU A 94 -6.23 1.25 7.07
C GLU A 94 -7.48 0.47 7.47
N ILE A 95 -8.27 1.07 8.33
CA ILE A 95 -9.60 0.59 8.73
C ILE A 95 -10.60 1.64 8.25
N ASN A 96 -11.36 1.32 7.22
CA ASN A 96 -12.27 2.26 6.60
C ASN A 96 -13.54 1.57 6.05
N PRO A 97 -14.61 1.54 6.89
CA PRO A 97 -14.73 2.20 8.18
C PRO A 97 -14.40 1.31 9.40
N LEU A 98 -13.97 1.96 10.47
CA LEU A 98 -14.16 1.49 11.83
C LEU A 98 -15.58 1.88 12.26
N VAL A 99 -16.35 0.97 12.81
CA VAL A 99 -17.76 1.22 13.16
C VAL A 99 -18.01 1.11 14.65
N VAL A 100 -18.88 1.98 15.14
CA VAL A 100 -19.56 1.81 16.42
C VAL A 100 -20.92 1.19 16.15
N THR A 101 -21.16 0.04 16.76
CA THR A 101 -22.41 -0.74 16.59
C THR A 101 -23.52 -0.22 17.51
N GLY A 102 -24.77 -0.67 17.27
CA GLY A 102 -25.93 -0.28 18.10
C GLY A 102 -25.85 -0.72 19.56
N ASP A 103 -25.15 -1.80 19.81
CA ASP A 103 -24.90 -2.42 21.13
C ASP A 103 -23.61 -1.93 21.81
N GLY A 104 -22.93 -0.97 21.21
CA GLY A 104 -21.77 -0.29 21.81
C GLY A 104 -20.46 -1.06 21.67
N GLU A 105 -20.27 -1.79 20.58
CA GLU A 105 -19.00 -2.38 20.22
C GLU A 105 -18.25 -1.51 19.20
N VAL A 106 -16.92 -1.59 19.23
CA VAL A 106 -16.02 -0.99 18.25
C VAL A 106 -15.48 -2.12 17.37
N MET A 107 -15.68 -2.03 16.06
CA MET A 107 -15.37 -3.12 15.13
C MET A 107 -14.81 -2.58 13.81
N ALA A 108 -13.80 -3.23 13.27
CA ALA A 108 -13.38 -3.03 11.88
C ALA A 108 -14.44 -3.65 10.96
N LEU A 109 -15.00 -2.85 10.04
CA LEU A 109 -15.91 -3.38 9.02
C LEU A 109 -15.11 -3.79 7.78
N ASP A 110 -14.13 -2.98 7.41
CA ASP A 110 -13.18 -3.27 6.34
C ASP A 110 -11.76 -2.90 6.78
N ALA A 111 -10.78 -3.66 6.29
CA ALA A 111 -9.39 -3.48 6.62
C ALA A 111 -8.50 -3.68 5.37
N LYS A 112 -7.64 -2.71 5.10
CA LYS A 112 -6.62 -2.77 4.05
C LYS A 112 -5.24 -2.73 4.68
N LEU A 113 -4.46 -3.79 4.49
CA LEU A 113 -3.10 -3.88 4.98
C LEU A 113 -2.14 -4.14 3.83
N ASN A 114 -1.11 -3.30 3.70
CA ASN A 114 -0.01 -3.54 2.80
C ASN A 114 1.23 -3.87 3.62
N PHE A 115 1.92 -4.93 3.23
CA PHE A 115 3.13 -5.41 3.88
C PHE A 115 4.36 -4.99 3.09
N ASP A 116 5.47 -4.73 3.79
CA ASP A 116 6.75 -4.50 3.12
C ASP A 116 7.24 -5.79 2.48
N SER A 117 7.27 -5.83 1.16
CA SER A 117 7.72 -7.00 0.40
C SER A 117 9.16 -7.42 0.73
N ASN A 118 10.01 -6.46 1.13
CA ASN A 118 11.38 -6.74 1.55
C ASN A 118 11.46 -7.47 2.90
N ALA A 119 10.39 -7.46 3.69
CA ALA A 119 10.29 -8.14 4.98
C ALA A 119 9.58 -9.51 4.91
N LEU A 120 8.94 -9.86 3.79
CA LEU A 120 8.16 -11.09 3.66
C LEU A 120 8.97 -12.38 3.92
N PHE A 121 10.29 -12.35 3.74
CA PHE A 121 11.14 -13.51 4.04
C PHE A 121 11.02 -13.97 5.50
N ARG A 122 10.66 -13.09 6.42
CA ARG A 122 10.44 -13.38 7.85
C ARG A 122 8.96 -13.53 8.25
N HIS A 123 8.03 -13.32 7.32
CA HIS A 123 6.58 -13.42 7.51
C HIS A 123 5.96 -14.46 6.58
N LYS A 124 6.34 -15.73 6.77
CA LYS A 124 5.83 -16.84 5.94
C LYS A 124 4.32 -17.01 6.07
N ASP A 125 3.77 -16.74 7.26
CA ASP A 125 2.34 -16.73 7.53
C ASP A 125 1.57 -15.70 6.68
N ILE A 126 2.17 -14.55 6.39
CA ILE A 126 1.59 -13.55 5.49
C ILE A 126 1.68 -14.01 4.03
N VAL A 127 2.83 -14.61 3.64
CA VAL A 127 2.99 -15.14 2.28
C VAL A 127 1.96 -16.24 1.97
N GLU A 128 1.61 -17.07 2.97
CA GLU A 128 0.61 -18.13 2.83
C GLU A 128 -0.83 -17.61 2.64
N LEU A 129 -1.10 -16.34 2.99
CA LEU A 129 -2.40 -15.69 2.76
C LEU A 129 -2.56 -15.15 1.34
N ARG A 130 -1.51 -15.23 0.51
CA ARG A 130 -1.55 -14.74 -0.86
C ARG A 130 -2.55 -15.54 -1.68
N ASP A 131 -3.53 -14.86 -2.24
CA ASP A 131 -4.53 -15.42 -3.13
C ASP A 131 -4.15 -15.14 -4.58
N LEU A 132 -3.66 -16.17 -5.29
CA LEU A 132 -3.22 -16.05 -6.67
C LEU A 132 -4.38 -15.86 -7.66
N ASP A 133 -5.62 -16.21 -7.26
CA ASP A 133 -6.79 -16.07 -8.13
C ASP A 133 -7.26 -14.60 -8.21
N GLU A 134 -6.82 -13.76 -7.26
CA GLU A 134 -7.10 -12.31 -7.23
C GLU A 134 -5.99 -11.46 -7.88
N GLU A 135 -4.89 -12.07 -8.31
CA GLU A 135 -3.75 -11.36 -8.90
C GLU A 135 -3.75 -11.44 -10.42
N ASP A 136 -3.14 -10.44 -11.07
CA ASP A 136 -2.89 -10.48 -12.52
C ASP A 136 -1.97 -11.64 -12.91
N GLU A 137 -2.37 -12.44 -13.90
CA GLU A 137 -1.61 -13.61 -14.34
C GLU A 137 -0.19 -13.27 -14.82
N LYS A 138 0.02 -12.08 -15.38
CA LYS A 138 1.33 -11.62 -15.85
C LYS A 138 2.22 -11.27 -14.66
N GLU A 139 1.65 -10.67 -13.61
CA GLU A 139 2.35 -10.36 -12.36
C GLU A 139 2.77 -11.64 -11.64
N ILE A 140 1.89 -12.65 -11.59
CA ILE A 140 2.20 -13.98 -11.04
C ILE A 140 3.35 -14.64 -11.83
N LYS A 141 3.31 -14.57 -13.16
CA LYS A 141 4.38 -15.11 -14.01
C LYS A 141 5.70 -14.38 -13.76
N ALA A 142 5.66 -13.06 -13.71
CA ALA A 142 6.84 -12.23 -13.45
C ALA A 142 7.49 -12.55 -12.09
N TYR A 143 6.67 -12.71 -11.06
CA TYR A 143 7.14 -13.06 -9.73
C TYR A 143 7.92 -14.37 -9.67
N LYS A 144 7.52 -15.39 -10.45
CA LYS A 144 8.23 -16.69 -10.53
C LYS A 144 9.67 -16.58 -11.03
N TYR A 145 9.96 -15.53 -11.82
CA TYR A 145 11.28 -15.27 -12.40
C TYR A 145 12.00 -14.10 -11.71
N ASP A 146 11.50 -13.68 -10.53
CA ASP A 146 12.07 -12.56 -9.78
C ASP A 146 12.17 -11.29 -10.66
N LEU A 147 11.09 -10.98 -11.38
CA LEU A 147 10.89 -9.79 -12.18
C LEU A 147 9.91 -8.87 -11.46
N SER A 148 10.22 -7.58 -11.40
CA SER A 148 9.26 -6.58 -10.94
C SER A 148 8.39 -6.13 -12.12
N TYR A 149 7.15 -6.56 -12.17
CA TYR A 149 6.20 -6.27 -13.24
C TYR A 149 4.90 -5.70 -12.68
N ILE A 150 4.37 -4.67 -13.34
CA ILE A 150 3.04 -4.13 -13.09
C ILE A 150 2.38 -3.90 -14.46
N ALA A 151 1.18 -4.44 -14.65
CA ALA A 151 0.39 -4.23 -15.85
C ALA A 151 -0.19 -2.81 -15.89
N LEU A 152 -0.17 -2.17 -17.06
CA LEU A 152 -0.78 -0.87 -17.34
C LEU A 152 -1.61 -0.95 -18.62
N ASP A 153 -2.40 0.09 -18.91
CA ASP A 153 -3.35 0.07 -20.03
C ASP A 153 -2.81 0.59 -21.37
N GLY A 154 -1.50 0.74 -21.48
CA GLY A 154 -0.86 1.33 -22.66
C GLY A 154 -0.64 0.37 -23.83
N ASN A 155 0.17 0.83 -24.80
CA ASN A 155 0.48 0.10 -26.04
C ASN A 155 1.98 0.00 -26.33
N ILE A 156 2.83 0.54 -25.46
CA ILE A 156 4.29 0.44 -25.54
C ILE A 156 4.79 -0.38 -24.36
N GLY A 157 5.27 -1.58 -24.62
CA GLY A 157 5.91 -2.42 -23.62
C GLY A 157 7.26 -1.84 -23.22
N CYS A 158 7.55 -1.89 -21.91
CA CYS A 158 8.80 -1.38 -21.34
C CYS A 158 9.60 -2.49 -20.71
N MET A 159 10.93 -2.51 -20.96
CA MET A 159 11.87 -3.38 -20.27
C MET A 159 13.13 -2.60 -19.88
N VAL A 160 13.44 -2.56 -18.61
CA VAL A 160 14.59 -1.80 -18.08
C VAL A 160 15.32 -2.60 -17.01
N ASN A 161 16.51 -2.13 -16.61
CA ASN A 161 17.26 -2.64 -15.48
C ASN A 161 17.39 -1.57 -14.40
N GLY A 162 16.39 -1.45 -13.56
CA GLY A 162 16.32 -0.54 -12.42
C GLY A 162 15.03 0.26 -12.37
N ALA A 163 14.40 0.26 -11.22
CA ALA A 163 13.07 0.86 -11.01
C ALA A 163 13.03 2.36 -11.33
N GLY A 164 14.06 3.12 -10.97
CA GLY A 164 14.15 4.54 -11.32
C GLY A 164 14.24 4.77 -12.83
N LEU A 165 14.97 3.91 -13.54
CA LEU A 165 15.06 3.96 -15.00
C LEU A 165 13.72 3.58 -15.64
N ALA A 166 12.97 2.64 -15.06
CA ALA A 166 11.63 2.28 -15.51
C ALA A 166 10.68 3.47 -15.42
N MET A 167 10.64 4.17 -14.30
CA MET A 167 9.81 5.35 -14.12
C MET A 167 10.15 6.43 -15.15
N ALA A 168 11.43 6.78 -15.29
CA ALA A 168 11.89 7.76 -16.27
C ALA A 168 11.57 7.33 -17.71
N THR A 169 11.69 6.04 -18.04
CA THR A 169 11.36 5.50 -19.36
C THR A 169 9.87 5.65 -19.68
N MET A 170 9.00 5.34 -18.70
CA MET A 170 7.55 5.52 -18.86
C MET A 170 7.18 7.01 -19.02
N ASP A 171 7.82 7.91 -18.27
CA ASP A 171 7.62 9.36 -18.41
C ASP A 171 8.00 9.86 -19.82
N ILE A 172 9.12 9.40 -20.37
CA ILE A 172 9.55 9.74 -21.72
C ILE A 172 8.59 9.21 -22.78
N ILE A 173 8.09 7.98 -22.64
CA ILE A 173 7.06 7.43 -23.53
C ILE A 173 5.82 8.32 -23.52
N LYS A 174 5.33 8.72 -22.35
CA LYS A 174 4.18 9.62 -22.23
C LYS A 174 4.46 11.00 -22.80
N TYR A 175 5.64 11.54 -22.56
CA TYR A 175 6.04 12.85 -23.08
C TYR A 175 5.99 12.93 -24.62
N TYR A 176 6.34 11.82 -25.30
CA TYR A 176 6.24 11.72 -26.76
C TYR A 176 4.90 11.19 -27.29
N GLY A 177 3.87 11.16 -26.45
CA GLY A 177 2.50 10.80 -26.84
C GLY A 177 2.25 9.31 -26.95
N GLY A 178 3.12 8.45 -26.44
CA GLY A 178 2.89 7.03 -26.27
C GLY A 178 2.25 6.72 -24.91
N GLU A 179 1.74 5.51 -24.76
CA GLU A 179 1.18 5.02 -23.50
C GLU A 179 1.92 3.76 -23.04
N PRO A 180 2.58 3.75 -21.86
CA PRO A 180 3.27 2.57 -21.36
C PRO A 180 2.27 1.46 -21.01
N ALA A 181 2.55 0.24 -21.50
CA ALA A 181 1.72 -0.93 -21.26
C ALA A 181 2.07 -1.68 -19.98
N ASN A 182 3.25 -1.41 -19.45
CA ASN A 182 3.72 -2.05 -18.22
C ASN A 182 4.89 -1.28 -17.59
N PHE A 183 5.06 -1.45 -16.30
CA PHE A 183 6.35 -1.32 -15.62
C PHE A 183 7.04 -2.68 -15.65
N LEU A 184 8.33 -2.75 -15.99
CA LEU A 184 9.10 -3.98 -15.88
C LEU A 184 10.58 -3.67 -15.60
N ASP A 185 11.06 -4.13 -14.46
CA ASP A 185 12.45 -4.08 -14.05
C ASP A 185 13.03 -5.49 -13.98
N VAL A 186 14.03 -5.78 -14.81
CA VAL A 186 14.73 -7.07 -14.82
C VAL A 186 15.87 -7.14 -13.80
N GLY A 187 16.16 -6.04 -13.10
CA GLY A 187 17.25 -5.92 -12.14
C GLY A 187 18.64 -5.85 -12.76
N GLY A 188 19.64 -5.54 -11.93
CA GLY A 188 21.05 -5.38 -12.36
C GLY A 188 21.78 -6.70 -12.68
N GLY A 189 21.20 -7.85 -12.35
CA GLY A 189 21.78 -9.19 -12.60
C GLY A 189 20.93 -10.02 -13.56
N ALA A 190 20.35 -9.41 -14.60
CA ALA A 190 19.45 -10.07 -15.52
C ALA A 190 20.14 -11.20 -16.29
N THR A 191 19.59 -12.41 -16.16
CA THR A 191 20.01 -13.59 -16.94
C THR A 191 19.25 -13.67 -18.26
N THR A 192 19.78 -14.45 -19.21
CA THR A 192 19.07 -14.75 -20.47
C THR A 192 17.66 -15.29 -20.22
N GLU A 193 17.48 -16.10 -19.19
CA GLU A 193 16.17 -16.65 -18.80
C GLU A 193 15.21 -15.55 -18.36
N LYS A 194 15.62 -14.69 -17.42
CA LYS A 194 14.81 -13.56 -16.94
C LYS A 194 14.39 -12.65 -18.10
N VAL A 195 15.32 -12.27 -18.97
CA VAL A 195 15.03 -11.42 -20.12
C VAL A 195 14.07 -12.10 -21.11
N THR A 196 14.25 -13.39 -21.35
CA THR A 196 13.37 -14.17 -22.23
C THR A 196 11.93 -14.20 -21.69
N GLU A 197 11.77 -14.49 -20.40
CA GLU A 197 10.45 -14.52 -19.78
C GLU A 197 9.81 -13.12 -19.70
N ALA A 198 10.61 -12.09 -19.45
CA ALA A 198 10.17 -10.70 -19.52
C ALA A 198 9.57 -10.36 -20.90
N PHE A 199 10.26 -10.73 -22.01
CA PHE A 199 9.72 -10.56 -23.35
C PHE A 199 8.43 -11.35 -23.58
N LYS A 200 8.34 -12.60 -23.12
CA LYS A 200 7.13 -13.42 -23.24
C LYS A 200 5.95 -12.78 -22.51
N ILE A 201 6.17 -12.23 -21.32
CA ILE A 201 5.14 -11.56 -20.54
C ILE A 201 4.65 -10.31 -21.27
N ILE A 202 5.55 -9.45 -21.76
CA ILE A 202 5.17 -8.25 -22.53
C ILE A 202 4.41 -8.62 -23.79
N LEU A 203 4.90 -9.61 -24.55
CA LEU A 203 4.30 -10.03 -25.83
C LEU A 203 2.97 -10.78 -25.66
N SER A 204 2.65 -11.25 -24.44
CA SER A 204 1.34 -11.84 -24.16
C SER A 204 0.22 -10.79 -24.09
N ASP A 205 0.55 -9.51 -24.08
CA ASP A 205 -0.42 -8.44 -24.11
C ASP A 205 -0.73 -8.04 -25.55
N GLU A 206 -1.94 -8.34 -26.02
CA GLU A 206 -2.40 -8.03 -27.38
C GLU A 206 -2.46 -6.51 -27.67
N LYS A 207 -2.52 -5.68 -26.64
CA LYS A 207 -2.51 -4.21 -26.76
C LYS A 207 -1.13 -3.68 -27.15
N VAL A 208 -0.05 -4.42 -26.88
CA VAL A 208 1.32 -3.98 -27.12
C VAL A 208 1.64 -3.95 -28.61
N LYS A 209 1.98 -2.78 -29.13
CA LYS A 209 2.35 -2.52 -30.53
C LYS A 209 3.85 -2.37 -30.75
N GLY A 210 4.59 -2.10 -29.69
CA GLY A 210 6.04 -1.95 -29.70
C GLY A 210 6.63 -2.13 -28.34
N ILE A 211 7.90 -2.51 -28.27
CA ILE A 211 8.62 -2.70 -27.00
C ILE A 211 9.81 -1.76 -26.99
N PHE A 212 9.92 -0.97 -25.92
CA PHE A 212 11.05 -0.12 -25.66
C PHE A 212 11.94 -0.74 -24.57
N VAL A 213 13.14 -1.16 -25.01
CA VAL A 213 14.14 -1.74 -24.10
C VAL A 213 15.17 -0.68 -23.77
N ASN A 214 15.32 -0.33 -22.50
CA ASN A 214 16.26 0.66 -22.01
C ASN A 214 17.10 0.05 -20.89
N ILE A 215 18.27 -0.47 -21.26
CA ILE A 215 19.21 -1.12 -20.35
C ILE A 215 20.43 -0.20 -20.22
N PHE A 216 20.73 0.23 -19.01
CA PHE A 216 21.81 1.17 -18.75
C PHE A 216 22.73 0.66 -17.65
N GLY A 217 24.00 0.49 -17.95
CA GLY A 217 24.98 -0.11 -17.06
C GLY A 217 24.70 -1.60 -16.81
N GLY A 218 25.63 -2.35 -16.27
CA GLY A 218 25.48 -3.78 -15.98
C GLY A 218 26.76 -4.52 -16.14
#